data_cbc96faddfd2550ce5cdced3cf3db18b
#
_entry.id   cbc96faddfd2550ce5cdced3cf3db18b
#
_cell.length_a   1.000
_cell.length_b   1.000
_cell.length_c   1.000
_cell.angle_alpha   90.00
_cell.angle_beta   90.00
_cell.angle_gamma   90.00
#
_symmetry.space_group_name_H-M   'P 1'
#
loop_
_entity.id
_entity.type
_entity.pdbx_description
1 polymer ?
#
loop_
_entity_poly.entity_id
_entity_poly.type
_entity_poly.pdbx_seq_one_letter_code
_entity_poly.pdbx_strand_id
1 'polypeptide(L)'
;MAEHESIWSDLQGVAFEQGYLDAGGVRTRYLHAGAADLPTLVLLHGSGGHAEAYVRNLAAHAEHFSTWSIDMLGHGYTGKPGHLLEVAHYVDHLVAVFDAIGAERVCLSGESLGGWVAARAAVDHPDRIERLVLNTAGGSQADPEVMQRIITLSMAAATEPTWATVQARIKWLMADKSKGYDDIVASRQRIYRQPDFADAMRDIMALQDPQIRARNILGPEDYGRITAPTLVLWTSDDPTADVTEGRRIASMIPGARFELMTGCGHWPQYEDAETFDALHLDFLLGGRDV
;
A
#
# COMPACT_ATOMS: atom_id res chain seq x y z
N MET A 1 -24.70 -17.96 11.17
CA MET A 1 -24.47 -16.65 11.79
C MET A 1 -23.28 -16.09 11.07
N ALA A 2 -23.34 -14.85 10.55
CA ALA A 2 -22.16 -14.24 9.98
C ALA A 2 -21.14 -14.05 11.14
N GLU A 3 -19.95 -14.60 11.02
CA GLU A 3 -18.86 -14.28 11.93
C GLU A 3 -18.51 -12.80 11.74
N HIS A 4 -18.49 -12.05 12.83
CA HIS A 4 -17.98 -10.69 12.83
C HIS A 4 -16.45 -10.78 12.81
N GLU A 5 -15.87 -10.54 11.65
CA GLU A 5 -14.42 -10.39 11.51
C GLU A 5 -14.02 -8.99 12.00
N SER A 6 -13.09 -8.94 12.93
CA SER A 6 -12.52 -7.69 13.45
C SER A 6 -11.01 -7.70 13.27
N ILE A 7 -10.43 -6.56 12.93
CA ILE A 7 -8.98 -6.37 12.90
C ILE A 7 -8.32 -6.72 14.24
N TRP A 8 -9.07 -6.64 15.34
CA TRP A 8 -8.60 -7.08 16.66
C TRP A 8 -8.53 -8.60 16.78
N SER A 9 -9.39 -9.34 16.06
CA SER A 9 -9.31 -10.80 15.99
C SER A 9 -8.04 -11.24 15.26
N ASP A 10 -7.68 -10.55 14.20
CA ASP A 10 -6.46 -10.82 13.41
C ASP A 10 -5.18 -10.54 14.22
N LEU A 11 -5.24 -9.62 15.18
CA LEU A 11 -4.11 -9.24 16.02
C LEU A 11 -4.03 -10.00 17.36
N GLN A 12 -5.02 -10.86 17.68
CA GLN A 12 -5.00 -11.63 18.92
C GLN A 12 -3.81 -12.59 18.95
N GLY A 13 -3.04 -12.52 20.03
CA GLY A 13 -1.84 -13.35 20.19
C GLY A 13 -0.60 -12.84 19.44
N VAL A 14 -0.71 -11.76 18.67
CA VAL A 14 0.42 -11.12 18.00
C VAL A 14 1.02 -10.05 18.89
N ALA A 15 2.31 -10.14 19.18
CA ALA A 15 3.04 -9.05 19.80
C ALA A 15 3.31 -7.99 18.73
N PHE A 16 2.60 -6.88 18.80
CA PHE A 16 2.80 -5.74 17.89
C PHE A 16 2.80 -4.43 18.65
N GLU A 17 3.38 -3.41 18.05
CA GLU A 17 3.32 -2.05 18.56
C GLU A 17 2.76 -1.09 17.50
N GLN A 18 2.08 -0.05 17.98
CA GLN A 18 1.80 1.16 17.24
C GLN A 18 2.68 2.27 17.80
N GLY A 19 3.46 2.89 16.95
CA GLY A 19 4.36 3.95 17.36
C GLY A 19 4.49 5.08 16.35
N TYR A 20 5.42 5.98 16.65
CA TYR A 20 5.82 7.07 15.78
C TYR A 20 7.34 7.15 15.75
N LEU A 21 7.88 7.42 14.57
CA LEU A 21 9.29 7.72 14.37
C LEU A 21 9.44 9.07 13.66
N ASP A 22 10.63 9.63 13.71
CA ASP A 22 11.02 10.81 12.93
C ASP A 22 11.72 10.33 11.65
N ALA A 23 11.05 10.48 10.51
CA ALA A 23 11.61 10.18 9.20
C ALA A 23 12.01 11.49 8.50
N GLY A 24 13.24 11.94 8.76
CA GLY A 24 13.76 13.15 8.12
C GLY A 24 12.98 14.43 8.48
N GLY A 25 12.52 14.56 9.72
CA GLY A 25 11.70 15.67 10.20
C GLY A 25 10.19 15.44 10.04
N VAL A 26 9.78 14.32 9.46
CA VAL A 26 8.37 13.94 9.34
C VAL A 26 8.00 12.95 10.44
N ARG A 27 7.10 13.34 11.34
CA ARG A 27 6.53 12.42 12.32
C ARG A 27 5.70 11.36 11.61
N THR A 28 6.18 10.12 11.57
CA THR A 28 5.62 9.01 10.81
C THR A 28 5.04 7.94 11.72
N ARG A 29 3.76 7.63 11.55
CA ARG A 29 3.10 6.54 12.28
C ARG A 29 3.37 5.20 11.62
N TYR A 30 3.50 4.17 12.45
CA TYR A 30 3.66 2.79 12.02
C TYR A 30 2.91 1.79 12.90
N LEU A 31 2.68 0.61 12.34
CA LEU A 31 2.44 -0.64 13.05
C LEU A 31 3.66 -1.53 12.80
N HIS A 32 4.20 -2.14 13.86
CA HIS A 32 5.37 -3.01 13.77
C HIS A 32 5.10 -4.32 14.51
N ALA A 33 5.49 -5.44 13.90
CA ALA A 33 5.48 -6.76 14.50
C ALA A 33 6.69 -7.58 14.02
N GLY A 34 7.11 -8.54 14.83
CA GLY A 34 8.27 -9.38 14.56
C GLY A 34 9.52 -8.95 15.30
N ALA A 35 10.50 -9.84 15.39
CA ALA A 35 11.75 -9.58 16.10
C ALA A 35 12.66 -8.63 15.31
N ALA A 36 13.40 -7.77 16.03
CA ALA A 36 14.21 -6.71 15.41
C ALA A 36 15.45 -7.24 14.65
N ASP A 37 15.86 -8.47 14.91
CA ASP A 37 16.99 -9.13 14.23
C ASP A 37 16.58 -9.90 12.97
N LEU A 38 15.30 -9.96 12.66
CA LEU A 38 14.79 -10.52 11.42
C LEU A 38 14.98 -9.54 10.23
N PRO A 39 15.01 -10.03 8.99
CA PRO A 39 15.02 -9.17 7.81
C PRO A 39 13.87 -8.17 7.82
N THR A 40 14.12 -6.94 7.38
CA THR A 40 13.10 -5.88 7.42
C THR A 40 12.13 -6.00 6.24
N LEU A 41 10.83 -5.98 6.53
CA LEU A 41 9.76 -5.85 5.54
C LEU A 41 9.00 -4.53 5.77
N VAL A 42 8.87 -3.72 4.72
CA VAL A 42 8.07 -2.48 4.76
C VAL A 42 6.87 -2.62 3.84
N LEU A 43 5.68 -2.32 4.37
CA LEU A 43 4.38 -2.43 3.71
C LEU A 43 3.79 -1.03 3.49
N LEU A 44 3.45 -0.72 2.24
CA LEU A 44 2.92 0.58 1.81
C LEU A 44 1.48 0.44 1.29
N HIS A 45 0.57 1.17 1.91
CA HIS A 45 -0.84 1.23 1.51
C HIS A 45 -1.08 2.12 0.28
N GLY A 46 -2.28 2.09 -0.30
CA GLY A 46 -2.70 2.93 -1.42
C GLY A 46 -3.21 4.32 -1.02
N SER A 47 -3.66 5.08 -2.01
CA SER A 47 -4.15 6.46 -1.86
C SER A 47 -5.29 6.58 -0.86
N GLY A 48 -5.15 7.44 0.13
CA GLY A 48 -6.08 7.63 1.23
C GLY A 48 -6.10 6.46 2.22
N GLY A 49 -5.16 5.53 2.12
CA GLY A 49 -5.00 4.40 3.03
C GLY A 49 -4.34 4.77 4.36
N HIS A 50 -4.02 3.76 5.11
CA HIS A 50 -3.30 3.83 6.38
C HIS A 50 -2.73 2.45 6.74
N ALA A 51 -1.89 2.36 7.74
CA ALA A 51 -1.15 1.15 8.11
C ALA A 51 -2.05 -0.08 8.33
N GLU A 52 -3.29 0.09 8.79
CA GLU A 52 -4.24 -1.00 8.99
C GLU A 52 -4.69 -1.70 7.69
N ALA A 53 -4.30 -1.19 6.51
CA ALA A 53 -4.52 -1.92 5.25
C ALA A 53 -3.85 -3.30 5.21
N TYR A 54 -2.81 -3.49 6.04
CA TYR A 54 -2.06 -4.74 6.17
C TYR A 54 -2.20 -5.41 7.54
N VAL A 55 -3.20 -5.03 8.32
CA VAL A 55 -3.37 -5.55 9.68
C VAL A 55 -3.54 -7.08 9.73
N ARG A 56 -4.20 -7.65 8.72
CA ARG A 56 -4.44 -9.09 8.59
C ARG A 56 -3.18 -9.90 8.27
N ASN A 57 -2.14 -9.20 7.80
CA ASN A 57 -0.90 -9.81 7.33
C ASN A 57 0.23 -9.75 8.38
N LEU A 58 0.07 -8.93 9.42
CA LEU A 58 1.12 -8.71 10.42
C LEU A 58 1.52 -10.00 11.14
N ALA A 59 0.55 -10.85 11.50
CA ALA A 59 0.81 -12.09 12.24
C ALA A 59 1.73 -13.03 11.46
N ALA A 60 1.33 -13.39 10.24
CA ALA A 60 2.07 -14.33 9.41
C ALA A 60 3.48 -13.81 9.05
N HIS A 61 3.58 -12.51 8.73
CA HIS A 61 4.85 -11.92 8.33
C HIS A 61 5.81 -11.71 9.51
N ALA A 62 5.29 -11.46 10.72
CA ALA A 62 6.09 -11.26 11.92
C ALA A 62 6.88 -12.52 12.36
N GLU A 63 6.50 -13.70 11.88
CA GLU A 63 7.25 -14.94 12.13
C GLU A 63 8.59 -14.96 11.37
N HIS A 64 8.70 -14.21 10.28
CA HIS A 64 9.83 -14.25 9.36
C HIS A 64 10.53 -12.91 9.16
N PHE A 65 9.86 -11.79 9.48
CA PHE A 65 10.31 -10.45 9.20
C PHE A 65 10.09 -9.51 10.39
N SER A 66 10.97 -8.53 10.55
CA SER A 66 10.68 -7.28 11.25
C SER A 66 9.76 -6.46 10.33
N THR A 67 8.43 -6.57 10.54
CA THR A 67 7.40 -6.11 9.61
C THR A 67 6.86 -4.75 10.01
N TRP A 68 7.01 -3.77 9.13
CA TRP A 68 6.62 -2.38 9.33
C TRP A 68 5.52 -2.00 8.34
N SER A 69 4.31 -1.75 8.81
CA SER A 69 3.24 -1.13 8.02
C SER A 69 3.17 0.34 8.41
N ILE A 70 3.46 1.25 7.48
CA ILE A 70 3.55 2.68 7.77
C ILE A 70 2.36 3.46 7.22
N ASP A 71 1.98 4.54 7.90
CA ASP A 71 1.19 5.59 7.26
C ASP A 71 2.14 6.43 6.39
N MET A 72 1.97 6.40 5.07
CA MET A 72 2.82 7.19 4.15
C MET A 72 2.66 8.69 4.37
N LEU A 73 3.57 9.49 3.82
CA LEU A 73 3.52 10.96 3.86
C LEU A 73 2.12 11.49 3.49
N GLY A 74 1.57 12.40 4.30
CA GLY A 74 0.25 12.97 4.08
C GLY A 74 -0.93 12.07 4.48
N HIS A 75 -0.69 10.80 4.81
CA HIS A 75 -1.74 9.82 5.12
C HIS A 75 -1.83 9.51 6.62
N GLY A 76 -2.94 8.88 7.00
CA GLY A 76 -3.14 8.39 8.35
C GLY A 76 -2.91 9.46 9.42
N TYR A 77 -2.04 9.13 10.37
CA TYR A 77 -1.55 10.06 11.40
C TYR A 77 -0.12 10.54 11.14
N THR A 78 0.45 10.23 9.99
CA THR A 78 1.74 10.78 9.55
C THR A 78 1.62 12.25 9.16
N GLY A 79 2.73 12.99 9.28
CA GLY A 79 2.82 14.41 8.97
C GLY A 79 2.26 14.77 7.59
N LYS A 80 1.55 15.88 7.52
CA LYS A 80 0.92 16.42 6.32
C LYS A 80 1.67 17.69 5.90
N PRO A 81 2.43 17.66 4.80
CA PRO A 81 3.35 18.77 4.45
C PRO A 81 2.64 20.01 3.92
N GLY A 82 1.36 19.94 3.53
CA GLY A 82 0.58 21.09 3.06
C GLY A 82 0.97 21.58 1.66
N HIS A 83 1.42 20.67 0.80
CA HIS A 83 1.67 20.91 -0.61
C HIS A 83 1.34 19.67 -1.44
N LEU A 84 1.11 19.84 -2.75
CA LEU A 84 0.82 18.74 -3.65
C LEU A 84 1.89 17.64 -3.57
N LEU A 85 1.43 16.38 -3.45
CA LEU A 85 2.31 15.24 -3.30
C LEU A 85 2.54 14.54 -4.63
N GLU A 86 3.79 14.44 -5.01
CA GLU A 86 4.28 13.65 -6.16
C GLU A 86 5.07 12.44 -5.69
N VAL A 87 5.32 11.49 -6.59
CA VAL A 87 5.98 10.21 -6.24
C VAL A 87 7.35 10.43 -5.58
N ALA A 88 8.12 11.43 -6.04
CA ALA A 88 9.42 11.76 -5.45
C ALA A 88 9.32 12.09 -3.95
N HIS A 89 8.31 12.87 -3.53
CA HIS A 89 8.12 13.20 -2.12
C HIS A 89 7.87 11.97 -1.25
N TYR A 90 7.13 10.99 -1.79
CA TYR A 90 6.89 9.71 -1.11
C TYR A 90 8.16 8.86 -1.04
N VAL A 91 8.98 8.85 -2.11
CA VAL A 91 10.25 8.11 -2.14
C VAL A 91 11.24 8.70 -1.14
N ASP A 92 11.39 10.04 -1.10
CA ASP A 92 12.26 10.72 -0.14
C ASP A 92 11.84 10.40 1.31
N HIS A 93 10.54 10.45 1.60
CA HIS A 93 10.01 10.06 2.90
C HIS A 93 10.26 8.58 3.22
N LEU A 94 10.07 7.69 2.26
CA LEU A 94 10.29 6.25 2.43
C LEU A 94 11.75 5.93 2.74
N VAL A 95 12.69 6.55 2.04
CA VAL A 95 14.13 6.40 2.32
C VAL A 95 14.47 6.90 3.72
N ALA A 96 13.90 8.02 4.14
CA ALA A 96 14.06 8.53 5.49
C ALA A 96 13.45 7.59 6.55
N VAL A 97 12.38 6.85 6.23
CA VAL A 97 11.85 5.79 7.09
C VAL A 97 12.86 4.65 7.22
N PHE A 98 13.46 4.18 6.11
CA PHE A 98 14.49 3.14 6.17
C PHE A 98 15.65 3.53 7.08
N ASP A 99 16.10 4.78 6.96
CA ASP A 99 17.19 5.30 7.79
C ASP A 99 16.79 5.39 9.27
N ALA A 100 15.56 5.83 9.56
CA ALA A 100 15.05 5.97 10.92
C ALA A 100 14.87 4.62 11.65
N ILE A 101 14.52 3.55 10.91
CA ILE A 101 14.44 2.19 11.47
C ILE A 101 15.79 1.44 11.43
N GLY A 102 16.85 2.08 10.91
CA GLY A 102 18.19 1.48 10.82
C GLY A 102 18.33 0.38 9.77
N ALA A 103 17.44 0.32 8.77
CA ALA A 103 17.47 -0.70 7.74
C ALA A 103 18.34 -0.26 6.55
N GLU A 104 19.45 -0.94 6.30
CA GLU A 104 20.28 -0.70 5.11
C GLU A 104 19.56 -1.18 3.83
N ARG A 105 18.91 -2.34 3.90
CA ARG A 105 18.12 -2.95 2.83
C ARG A 105 16.81 -3.49 3.38
N VAL A 106 15.76 -3.46 2.56
CA VAL A 106 14.43 -3.92 2.94
C VAL A 106 13.80 -4.80 1.85
N CYS A 107 12.97 -5.75 2.27
CA CYS A 107 11.91 -6.25 1.44
C CYS A 107 10.81 -5.17 1.41
N LEU A 108 10.36 -4.78 0.22
CA LEU A 108 9.39 -3.70 0.05
C LEU A 108 8.14 -4.20 -0.67
N SER A 109 6.99 -3.99 -0.08
CA SER A 109 5.71 -4.35 -0.68
C SER A 109 4.77 -3.14 -0.68
N GLY A 110 4.16 -2.85 -1.82
CA GLY A 110 3.26 -1.71 -1.93
C GLY A 110 2.00 -2.03 -2.73
N GLU A 111 0.86 -1.57 -2.20
CA GLU A 111 -0.44 -1.64 -2.84
C GLU A 111 -0.77 -0.31 -3.53
N SER A 112 -1.27 -0.34 -4.76
CA SER A 112 -1.77 0.84 -5.47
C SER A 112 -0.74 1.99 -5.53
N LEU A 113 -0.99 3.14 -4.90
CA LEU A 113 -0.01 4.22 -4.75
C LEU A 113 1.27 3.72 -4.07
N GLY A 114 1.15 2.88 -3.05
CA GLY A 114 2.31 2.26 -2.39
C GLY A 114 3.14 1.42 -3.36
N GLY A 115 2.49 0.71 -4.30
CA GLY A 115 3.17 -0.01 -5.37
C GLY A 115 3.90 0.92 -6.35
N TRP A 116 3.30 2.05 -6.69
CA TRP A 116 3.95 3.07 -7.52
C TRP A 116 5.20 3.64 -6.84
N VAL A 117 5.07 4.01 -5.56
CA VAL A 117 6.20 4.50 -4.75
C VAL A 117 7.28 3.43 -4.62
N ALA A 118 6.90 2.18 -4.37
CA ALA A 118 7.83 1.05 -4.24
C ALA A 118 8.61 0.79 -5.54
N ALA A 119 7.92 0.80 -6.69
CA ALA A 119 8.57 0.66 -7.99
C ALA A 119 9.55 1.80 -8.26
N ARG A 120 9.17 3.04 -7.98
CA ARG A 120 10.04 4.21 -8.14
C ARG A 120 11.24 4.14 -7.19
N ALA A 121 11.04 3.77 -5.94
CA ALA A 121 12.13 3.57 -4.99
C ALA A 121 13.12 2.49 -5.45
N ALA A 122 12.63 1.39 -6.05
CA ALA A 122 13.49 0.34 -6.59
C ALA A 122 14.32 0.80 -7.81
N VAL A 123 13.82 1.78 -8.58
CA VAL A 123 14.55 2.40 -9.69
C VAL A 123 15.61 3.38 -9.20
N ASP A 124 15.27 4.22 -8.23
CA ASP A 124 16.12 5.33 -7.78
C ASP A 124 17.12 4.90 -6.69
N HIS A 125 16.77 3.90 -5.89
CA HIS A 125 17.56 3.39 -4.76
C HIS A 125 17.68 1.85 -4.80
N PRO A 126 18.23 1.27 -5.90
CA PRO A 126 18.29 -0.19 -6.09
C PRO A 126 19.04 -0.90 -4.96
N ASP A 127 20.04 -0.24 -4.38
CA ASP A 127 20.85 -0.80 -3.29
C ASP A 127 20.07 -0.93 -1.96
N ARG A 128 18.93 -0.24 -1.82
CA ARG A 128 18.08 -0.26 -0.61
C ARG A 128 17.00 -1.35 -0.67
N ILE A 129 16.74 -1.94 -1.84
CA ILE A 129 15.65 -2.91 -2.02
C ILE A 129 16.23 -4.31 -2.21
N GLU A 130 15.84 -5.22 -1.32
CA GLU A 130 16.24 -6.63 -1.39
C GLU A 130 15.30 -7.44 -2.27
N ARG A 131 13.98 -7.30 -2.04
CA ARG A 131 12.89 -7.88 -2.84
C ARG A 131 11.77 -6.88 -2.95
N LEU A 132 11.06 -6.91 -4.07
CA LEU A 132 9.98 -5.99 -4.37
C LEU A 132 8.68 -6.74 -4.64
N VAL A 133 7.58 -6.32 -4.00
CA VAL A 133 6.23 -6.78 -4.33
C VAL A 133 5.39 -5.60 -4.77
N LEU A 134 4.86 -5.68 -5.99
CA LEU A 134 3.94 -4.72 -6.58
C LEU A 134 2.53 -5.32 -6.54
N ASN A 135 1.77 -4.94 -5.53
CA ASN A 135 0.43 -5.43 -5.29
C ASN A 135 -0.59 -4.46 -5.91
N THR A 136 -1.31 -4.89 -6.97
CA THR A 136 -2.29 -4.06 -7.70
C THR A 136 -1.76 -2.62 -7.92
N ALA A 137 -0.50 -2.52 -8.36
CA ALA A 137 0.28 -1.28 -8.29
C ALA A 137 -0.26 -0.20 -9.23
N GLY A 138 -0.28 1.05 -8.75
CA GLY A 138 -0.48 2.24 -9.55
C GLY A 138 0.76 2.62 -10.37
N GLY A 139 0.73 3.80 -10.98
CA GLY A 139 1.89 4.37 -11.67
C GLY A 139 2.00 4.05 -13.15
N SER A 140 0.97 3.46 -13.72
CA SER A 140 0.84 3.20 -15.13
C SER A 140 -0.27 4.04 -15.78
N GLN A 141 -0.60 3.75 -17.02
CA GLN A 141 -1.74 4.40 -17.69
C GLN A 141 -3.03 4.12 -16.90
N ALA A 142 -3.82 5.15 -16.68
CA ALA A 142 -5.10 5.05 -16.00
C ALA A 142 -6.22 5.55 -16.90
N ASP A 143 -7.34 4.85 -16.82
CA ASP A 143 -8.58 5.30 -17.43
C ASP A 143 -9.05 6.62 -16.80
N PRO A 144 -9.36 7.66 -17.57
CA PRO A 144 -9.81 8.96 -17.04
C PRO A 144 -11.08 8.86 -16.18
N GLU A 145 -12.00 7.94 -16.49
CA GLU A 145 -13.22 7.74 -15.68
C GLU A 145 -12.87 7.12 -14.31
N VAL A 146 -11.95 6.16 -14.29
CA VAL A 146 -11.43 5.56 -13.05
C VAL A 146 -10.72 6.62 -12.21
N MET A 147 -9.86 7.44 -12.82
CA MET A 147 -9.17 8.54 -12.12
C MET A 147 -10.17 9.52 -11.50
N GLN A 148 -11.17 9.94 -12.27
CA GLN A 148 -12.21 10.84 -11.78
C GLN A 148 -13.03 10.20 -10.65
N ARG A 149 -13.30 8.91 -10.72
CA ARG A 149 -13.99 8.18 -9.66
C ARG A 149 -13.18 8.08 -8.38
N ILE A 150 -11.86 7.86 -8.49
CA ILE A 150 -10.94 7.88 -7.35
C ILE A 150 -11.01 9.24 -6.66
N ILE A 151 -10.89 10.34 -7.40
CA ILE A 151 -10.99 11.71 -6.86
C ILE A 151 -12.34 11.91 -6.15
N THR A 152 -13.43 11.62 -6.85
CA THR A 152 -14.79 11.88 -6.37
C THR A 152 -15.05 11.16 -5.04
N LEU A 153 -14.78 9.85 -4.98
CA LEU A 153 -15.03 9.07 -3.77
C LEU A 153 -14.06 9.42 -2.63
N SER A 154 -12.79 9.70 -2.93
CA SER A 154 -11.80 10.06 -1.93
C SER A 154 -12.09 11.43 -1.33
N MET A 155 -12.41 12.42 -2.15
CA MET A 155 -12.74 13.77 -1.70
C MET A 155 -14.07 13.80 -0.93
N ALA A 156 -15.10 13.08 -1.38
CA ALA A 156 -16.36 12.95 -0.64
C ALA A 156 -16.13 12.37 0.76
N ALA A 157 -15.33 11.32 0.87
CA ALA A 157 -15.03 10.69 2.15
C ALA A 157 -14.18 11.58 3.07
N ALA A 158 -13.27 12.39 2.52
CA ALA A 158 -12.39 13.26 3.30
C ALA A 158 -13.05 14.57 3.72
N THR A 159 -13.88 15.17 2.86
CA THR A 159 -14.60 16.43 3.16
C THR A 159 -15.79 16.22 4.08
N GLU A 160 -16.48 15.10 3.94
CA GLU A 160 -17.64 14.75 4.74
C GLU A 160 -17.48 13.31 5.25
N PRO A 161 -16.66 13.09 6.30
CA PRO A 161 -16.28 11.77 6.78
C PRO A 161 -17.43 11.12 7.58
N THR A 162 -18.52 10.82 6.91
CA THR A 162 -19.63 10.02 7.41
C THR A 162 -19.32 8.53 7.22
N TRP A 163 -20.07 7.66 7.93
CA TRP A 163 -19.98 6.22 7.71
C TRP A 163 -20.24 5.87 6.24
N ALA A 164 -21.27 6.46 5.66
CA ALA A 164 -21.71 6.16 4.30
C ALA A 164 -20.64 6.54 3.24
N THR A 165 -20.05 7.72 3.35
CA THR A 165 -19.03 8.19 2.37
C THR A 165 -17.75 7.38 2.46
N VAL A 166 -17.29 7.07 3.68
CA VAL A 166 -16.09 6.24 3.89
C VAL A 166 -16.33 4.80 3.43
N GLN A 167 -17.49 4.22 3.79
CA GLN A 167 -17.85 2.87 3.36
C GLN A 167 -17.98 2.77 1.83
N ALA A 168 -18.59 3.77 1.18
CA ALA A 168 -18.71 3.81 -0.28
C ALA A 168 -17.34 3.77 -0.96
N ARG A 169 -16.35 4.52 -0.44
CA ARG A 169 -14.98 4.53 -0.95
C ARG A 169 -14.30 3.18 -0.80
N ILE A 170 -14.47 2.52 0.35
CA ILE A 170 -13.88 1.20 0.61
C ILE A 170 -14.56 0.14 -0.26
N LYS A 171 -15.89 0.04 -0.20
CA LYS A 171 -16.64 -0.97 -0.95
C LYS A 171 -16.42 -0.89 -2.47
N TRP A 172 -16.14 0.29 -3.01
CA TRP A 172 -15.84 0.41 -4.42
C TRP A 172 -14.58 -0.36 -4.82
N LEU A 173 -13.60 -0.46 -3.93
CA LEU A 173 -12.34 -1.16 -4.17
C LEU A 173 -12.45 -2.68 -4.04
N MET A 174 -13.44 -3.18 -3.29
CA MET A 174 -13.56 -4.58 -2.93
C MET A 174 -14.39 -5.36 -3.97
N ALA A 175 -14.06 -6.64 -4.18
CA ALA A 175 -14.87 -7.54 -5.00
C ALA A 175 -16.22 -7.82 -4.34
N ASP A 176 -16.22 -8.24 -3.06
CA ASP A 176 -17.44 -8.50 -2.30
C ASP A 176 -17.99 -7.23 -1.64
N LYS A 177 -18.90 -6.57 -2.35
CA LYS A 177 -19.55 -5.35 -1.87
C LYS A 177 -20.63 -5.59 -0.83
N SER A 178 -20.98 -6.84 -0.53
CA SER A 178 -21.95 -7.19 0.50
C SER A 178 -21.38 -7.10 1.90
N LYS A 179 -20.08 -7.29 2.06
CA LYS A 179 -19.38 -7.16 3.35
C LYS A 179 -19.43 -5.73 3.88
N GLY A 180 -19.49 -5.60 5.20
CA GLY A 180 -19.53 -4.31 5.90
C GLY A 180 -18.19 -3.57 5.91
N TYR A 181 -17.11 -4.31 6.12
CA TYR A 181 -15.77 -3.78 6.39
C TYR A 181 -15.72 -2.77 7.55
N ASP A 182 -16.53 -3.05 8.59
CA ASP A 182 -16.88 -2.06 9.62
C ASP A 182 -15.66 -1.53 10.38
N ASP A 183 -14.71 -2.37 10.75
CA ASP A 183 -13.53 -1.95 11.49
C ASP A 183 -12.62 -1.03 10.68
N ILE A 184 -12.42 -1.36 9.39
CA ILE A 184 -11.63 -0.52 8.48
C ILE A 184 -12.37 0.79 8.16
N VAL A 185 -13.72 0.76 8.05
CA VAL A 185 -14.55 1.96 7.88
C VAL A 185 -14.42 2.85 9.11
N ALA A 186 -14.53 2.29 10.32
CA ALA A 186 -14.43 3.02 11.58
C ALA A 186 -13.04 3.68 11.73
N SER A 187 -11.98 2.91 11.50
CA SER A 187 -10.59 3.39 11.57
C SER A 187 -10.34 4.53 10.59
N ARG A 188 -10.74 4.35 9.34
CA ARG A 188 -10.59 5.36 8.29
C ARG A 188 -11.43 6.59 8.55
N GLN A 189 -12.67 6.44 9.02
CA GLN A 189 -13.51 7.57 9.40
C GLN A 189 -12.87 8.40 10.51
N ARG A 190 -12.26 7.76 11.51
CA ARG A 190 -11.55 8.46 12.58
C ARG A 190 -10.37 9.26 12.06
N ILE A 191 -9.59 8.70 11.13
CA ILE A 191 -8.47 9.36 10.47
C ILE A 191 -8.95 10.57 9.66
N TYR A 192 -9.99 10.41 8.85
CA TYR A 192 -10.50 11.45 7.96
C TYR A 192 -11.17 12.62 8.71
N ARG A 193 -11.55 12.42 9.97
CA ARG A 193 -12.04 13.48 10.86
C ARG A 193 -10.96 14.39 11.44
N GLN A 194 -9.69 14.15 11.15
CA GLN A 194 -8.63 15.10 11.53
C GLN A 194 -8.85 16.43 10.79
N PRO A 195 -8.65 17.58 11.45
CA PRO A 195 -9.01 18.89 10.89
C PRO A 195 -8.34 19.22 9.55
N ASP A 196 -7.12 18.72 9.33
CA ASP A 196 -6.28 18.96 8.16
C ASP A 196 -6.42 17.88 7.06
N PHE A 197 -7.23 16.84 7.30
CA PHE A 197 -7.22 15.66 6.42
C PHE A 197 -7.87 15.93 5.06
N ALA A 198 -8.88 16.80 4.97
CA ALA A 198 -9.49 17.16 3.70
C ALA A 198 -8.52 17.88 2.76
N ASP A 199 -7.65 18.75 3.31
CA ASP A 199 -6.60 19.42 2.57
C ASP A 199 -5.50 18.42 2.16
N ALA A 200 -5.06 17.57 3.09
CA ALA A 200 -4.11 16.50 2.78
C ALA A 200 -4.63 15.57 1.68
N MET A 201 -5.93 15.26 1.66
CA MET A 201 -6.50 14.44 0.58
C MET A 201 -6.41 15.14 -0.78
N ARG A 202 -6.57 16.46 -0.87
CA ARG A 202 -6.33 17.19 -2.13
C ARG A 202 -4.88 17.07 -2.58
N ASP A 203 -3.94 17.18 -1.65
CA ASP A 203 -2.51 17.02 -1.92
C ASP A 203 -2.17 15.61 -2.42
N ILE A 204 -2.77 14.59 -1.82
CA ILE A 204 -2.64 13.18 -2.24
C ILE A 204 -3.24 12.96 -3.64
N MET A 205 -4.41 13.55 -3.91
CA MET A 205 -5.09 13.40 -5.20
C MET A 205 -4.40 14.13 -6.35
N ALA A 206 -3.35 14.90 -6.11
CA ALA A 206 -2.54 15.52 -7.16
C ALA A 206 -2.05 14.53 -8.22
N LEU A 207 -1.72 13.30 -7.82
CA LEU A 207 -1.32 12.23 -8.75
C LEU A 207 -2.47 11.71 -9.66
N GLN A 208 -3.69 12.18 -9.47
CA GLN A 208 -4.80 11.92 -10.37
C GLN A 208 -4.98 13.08 -11.41
N ASP A 209 -4.28 14.20 -11.26
CA ASP A 209 -4.20 15.21 -12.31
C ASP A 209 -3.40 14.66 -13.50
N PRO A 210 -3.92 14.74 -14.75
CA PRO A 210 -3.27 14.14 -15.91
C PRO A 210 -1.86 14.68 -16.19
N GLN A 211 -1.60 15.97 -15.93
CA GLN A 211 -0.28 16.57 -16.17
C GLN A 211 0.72 16.16 -15.09
N ILE A 212 0.30 16.16 -13.83
CA ILE A 212 1.13 15.71 -12.72
C ILE A 212 1.40 14.20 -12.88
N ARG A 213 0.38 13.42 -13.20
CA ARG A 213 0.51 11.98 -13.41
C ARG A 213 1.52 11.67 -14.53
N ALA A 214 1.41 12.34 -15.68
CA ALA A 214 2.24 12.08 -16.85
C ALA A 214 3.75 12.22 -16.56
N ARG A 215 4.15 13.13 -15.70
CA ARG A 215 5.58 13.31 -15.33
C ARG A 215 6.07 12.35 -14.24
N ASN A 216 5.14 11.63 -13.60
CA ASN A 216 5.46 10.66 -12.55
C ASN A 216 5.33 9.20 -12.99
N ILE A 217 4.65 8.93 -14.14
CA ILE A 217 4.48 7.56 -14.67
C ILE A 217 5.83 6.91 -14.94
N LEU A 218 5.93 5.62 -14.56
CA LEU A 218 7.07 4.77 -14.90
C LEU A 218 6.87 4.19 -16.30
N GLY A 219 7.87 4.37 -17.15
CA GLY A 219 7.94 3.78 -18.49
C GLY A 219 8.69 2.46 -18.52
N PRO A 220 8.75 1.80 -19.70
CA PRO A 220 9.52 0.56 -19.88
C PRO A 220 10.99 0.69 -19.51
N GLU A 221 11.60 1.87 -19.73
CA GLU A 221 12.98 2.13 -19.36
C GLU A 221 13.17 2.15 -17.84
N ASP A 222 12.24 2.72 -17.09
CA ASP A 222 12.28 2.73 -15.63
C ASP A 222 12.13 1.32 -15.08
N TYR A 223 11.06 0.60 -15.49
CA TYR A 223 10.83 -0.77 -15.04
C TYR A 223 11.99 -1.72 -15.41
N GLY A 224 12.62 -1.52 -16.59
CA GLY A 224 13.79 -2.28 -17.02
C GLY A 224 15.03 -2.07 -16.16
N ARG A 225 15.09 -1.03 -15.33
CA ARG A 225 16.20 -0.74 -14.40
C ARG A 225 16.02 -1.38 -13.03
N ILE A 226 14.84 -1.95 -12.72
CA ILE A 226 14.62 -2.65 -11.46
C ILE A 226 15.48 -3.91 -11.43
N THR A 227 16.40 -3.98 -10.48
CA THR A 227 17.33 -5.10 -10.30
C THR A 227 16.92 -6.06 -9.18
N ALA A 228 16.08 -5.61 -8.27
CA ALA A 228 15.55 -6.45 -7.20
C ALA A 228 14.64 -7.55 -7.77
N PRO A 229 14.73 -8.80 -7.28
CA PRO A 229 13.71 -9.81 -7.57
C PRO A 229 12.33 -9.25 -7.29
N THR A 230 11.41 -9.36 -8.27
CA THR A 230 10.11 -8.69 -8.19
C THR A 230 8.95 -9.67 -8.38
N LEU A 231 7.95 -9.58 -7.51
CA LEU A 231 6.62 -10.16 -7.67
C LEU A 231 5.64 -9.06 -8.08
N VAL A 232 4.93 -9.26 -9.18
CA VAL A 232 3.76 -8.48 -9.54
C VAL A 232 2.53 -9.32 -9.21
N LEU A 233 1.77 -8.91 -8.21
CA LEU A 233 0.56 -9.56 -7.77
C LEU A 233 -0.63 -8.73 -8.22
N TRP A 234 -1.58 -9.37 -8.90
CA TRP A 234 -2.79 -8.72 -9.40
C TRP A 234 -4.03 -9.50 -9.05
N THR A 235 -5.22 -8.92 -9.30
CA THR A 235 -6.49 -9.55 -8.97
C THR A 235 -7.44 -9.58 -10.17
N SER A 236 -8.41 -10.49 -10.15
CA SER A 236 -9.36 -10.64 -11.26
C SER A 236 -10.46 -9.58 -11.29
N ASP A 237 -10.77 -8.97 -10.14
CA ASP A 237 -11.92 -8.06 -9.98
C ASP A 237 -11.50 -6.65 -9.56
N ASP A 238 -10.25 -6.24 -9.87
CA ASP A 238 -9.75 -4.90 -9.57
C ASP A 238 -10.52 -3.83 -10.35
N PRO A 239 -11.26 -2.93 -9.68
CA PRO A 239 -12.02 -1.89 -10.36
C PRO A 239 -11.17 -0.74 -10.88
N THR A 240 -9.87 -0.72 -10.60
CA THR A 240 -8.95 0.37 -10.99
C THR A 240 -8.17 0.06 -12.25
N ALA A 241 -7.81 -1.19 -12.48
CA ALA A 241 -7.14 -1.64 -13.70
C ALA A 241 -7.27 -3.17 -13.81
N ASP A 242 -7.51 -3.67 -15.02
CA ASP A 242 -7.64 -5.10 -15.24
C ASP A 242 -6.31 -5.85 -15.23
N VAL A 243 -6.37 -7.18 -15.26
CA VAL A 243 -5.21 -8.08 -15.17
C VAL A 243 -4.17 -7.86 -16.29
N THR A 244 -4.57 -7.29 -17.43
CA THR A 244 -3.64 -7.05 -18.55
C THR A 244 -2.60 -6.01 -18.15
N GLU A 245 -2.97 -5.06 -17.30
CA GLU A 245 -2.04 -4.06 -16.79
C GLU A 245 -0.98 -4.67 -15.86
N GLY A 246 -1.37 -5.55 -14.95
CA GLY A 246 -0.41 -6.27 -14.10
C GLY A 246 0.57 -7.12 -14.93
N ARG A 247 0.07 -7.83 -15.93
CA ARG A 247 0.91 -8.60 -16.86
C ARG A 247 1.83 -7.70 -17.67
N ARG A 248 1.37 -6.53 -18.09
CA ARG A 248 2.18 -5.54 -18.80
C ARG A 248 3.32 -5.03 -17.92
N ILE A 249 3.05 -4.68 -16.66
CA ILE A 249 4.09 -4.26 -15.71
C ILE A 249 5.10 -5.39 -15.52
N ALA A 250 4.66 -6.60 -15.25
CA ALA A 250 5.54 -7.76 -15.07
C ALA A 250 6.44 -8.00 -16.29
N SER A 251 5.93 -7.82 -17.51
CA SER A 251 6.70 -8.01 -18.74
C SER A 251 7.82 -6.99 -18.95
N MET A 252 7.78 -5.85 -18.28
CA MET A 252 8.79 -4.79 -18.36
C MET A 252 9.90 -4.93 -17.32
N ILE A 253 9.68 -5.72 -16.25
CA ILE A 253 10.64 -5.90 -15.17
C ILE A 253 11.43 -7.19 -15.42
N PRO A 254 12.77 -7.14 -15.52
CA PRO A 254 13.60 -8.32 -15.78
C PRO A 254 13.38 -9.43 -14.73
N GLY A 255 12.95 -10.60 -15.17
CA GLY A 255 12.78 -11.77 -14.30
C GLY A 255 11.61 -11.67 -13.30
N ALA A 256 10.68 -10.73 -13.46
CA ALA A 256 9.54 -10.62 -12.57
C ALA A 256 8.63 -11.85 -12.62
N ARG A 257 8.21 -12.31 -11.46
CA ARG A 257 7.14 -13.29 -11.29
C ARG A 257 5.79 -12.55 -11.33
N PHE A 258 4.80 -13.14 -12.00
CA PHE A 258 3.42 -12.65 -12.01
C PHE A 258 2.49 -13.66 -11.34
N GLU A 259 1.68 -13.18 -10.39
CA GLU A 259 0.64 -13.98 -9.74
C GLU A 259 -0.72 -13.30 -9.85
N LEU A 260 -1.77 -14.11 -10.02
CA LEU A 260 -3.15 -13.65 -10.11
C LEU A 260 -4.00 -14.26 -8.99
N MET A 261 -4.52 -13.40 -8.12
CA MET A 261 -5.54 -13.79 -7.15
C MET A 261 -6.93 -13.59 -7.75
N THR A 262 -7.74 -14.65 -7.76
CA THR A 262 -9.12 -14.63 -8.29
C THR A 262 -10.12 -14.33 -7.20
N GLY A 263 -11.21 -13.62 -7.54
CA GLY A 263 -12.27 -13.30 -6.60
C GLY A 263 -11.94 -12.16 -5.60
N CYS A 264 -10.83 -11.47 -5.83
CA CYS A 264 -10.43 -10.29 -5.07
C CYS A 264 -10.51 -9.02 -5.90
N GLY A 265 -10.86 -7.91 -5.27
CA GLY A 265 -10.80 -6.57 -5.81
C GLY A 265 -9.41 -5.95 -5.66
N HIS A 266 -9.37 -4.66 -5.33
CA HIS A 266 -8.12 -3.90 -5.28
C HIS A 266 -7.26 -4.17 -4.03
N TRP A 267 -7.81 -4.86 -3.00
CA TRP A 267 -7.14 -5.09 -1.72
C TRP A 267 -7.02 -6.59 -1.39
N PRO A 268 -6.28 -7.38 -2.19
CA PRO A 268 -6.17 -8.83 -1.95
C PRO A 268 -5.59 -9.14 -0.57
N GLN A 269 -4.65 -8.34 -0.06
CA GLN A 269 -4.07 -8.48 1.28
C GLN A 269 -5.11 -8.38 2.41
N TYR A 270 -6.27 -7.79 2.14
CA TYR A 270 -7.35 -7.64 3.10
C TYR A 270 -8.54 -8.57 2.79
N GLU A 271 -8.85 -8.79 1.50
CA GLU A 271 -10.01 -9.57 1.06
C GLU A 271 -9.80 -11.07 1.22
N ASP A 272 -8.59 -11.55 0.92
CA ASP A 272 -8.16 -12.95 1.09
C ASP A 272 -6.72 -12.97 1.61
N ALA A 273 -6.58 -12.65 2.90
CA ALA A 273 -5.29 -12.52 3.56
C ALA A 273 -4.51 -13.84 3.57
N GLU A 274 -5.18 -14.98 3.71
CA GLU A 274 -4.54 -16.30 3.74
C GLU A 274 -3.83 -16.62 2.42
N THR A 275 -4.54 -16.47 1.29
CA THR A 275 -3.94 -16.68 -0.04
C THR A 275 -2.86 -15.64 -0.33
N PHE A 276 -3.10 -14.37 0.04
CA PHE A 276 -2.10 -13.32 -0.12
C PHE A 276 -0.82 -13.62 0.65
N ASP A 277 -0.93 -13.95 1.93
CA ASP A 277 0.22 -14.24 2.80
C ASP A 277 1.03 -15.43 2.28
N ALA A 278 0.36 -16.49 1.82
CA ALA A 278 1.04 -17.66 1.24
C ALA A 278 1.87 -17.28 0.00
N LEU A 279 1.30 -16.54 -0.96
CA LEU A 279 2.01 -16.10 -2.17
C LEU A 279 3.12 -15.09 -1.86
N HIS A 280 2.86 -14.17 -0.95
CA HIS A 280 3.75 -13.12 -0.57
C HIS A 280 4.98 -13.66 0.18
N LEU A 281 4.76 -14.55 1.15
CA LEU A 281 5.83 -15.18 1.92
C LEU A 281 6.65 -16.16 1.07
N ASP A 282 6.01 -16.99 0.22
CA ASP A 282 6.73 -17.85 -0.73
C ASP A 282 7.73 -17.06 -1.57
N PHE A 283 7.30 -15.92 -2.09
CA PHE A 283 8.18 -15.05 -2.86
C PHE A 283 9.24 -14.37 -1.98
N LEU A 284 8.88 -13.77 -0.86
CA LEU A 284 9.80 -13.02 0.00
C LEU A 284 10.88 -13.91 0.63
N LEU A 285 10.56 -15.15 0.96
CA LEU A 285 11.50 -16.13 1.50
C LEU A 285 12.35 -16.79 0.42
N GLY A 286 12.05 -16.56 -0.85
CA GLY A 286 12.86 -17.06 -1.98
C GLY A 286 12.73 -18.56 -2.22
N GLY A 287 11.55 -19.14 -1.94
CA GLY A 287 11.30 -20.58 -2.07
C GLY A 287 12.06 -21.42 -1.04
N ARG A 288 12.46 -20.83 0.09
CA ARG A 288 12.87 -21.60 1.28
C ARG A 288 11.61 -22.18 1.88
N ASP A 289 11.66 -23.46 2.26
CA ASP A 289 10.51 -24.16 2.86
C ASP A 289 9.90 -23.31 4.00
N VAL A 290 8.58 -23.04 3.88
CA VAL A 290 7.75 -22.38 4.89
C VAL A 290 7.27 -23.42 5.89
#